data_f87619cd9f55440d807d51e4aa62cf04
#
_entry.id   f87619cd9f55440d807d51e4aa62cf04
#
_cell.length_a   1.000
_cell.length_b   1.000
_cell.length_c   1.000
_cell.angle_alpha   90.00
_cell.angle_beta   90.00
_cell.angle_gamma   90.00
#
_symmetry.space_group_name_H-M   'P 1'
#
loop_
_entity.id
_entity.type
_entity.pdbx_description
1 polymer ?
#
loop_
_entity_poly.entity_id
_entity_poly.type
_entity_poly.pdbx_seq_one_letter_code
_entity_poly.pdbx_strand_id
1 'polypeptide(L)'
;ERWPKSFTEDEVRELKQLITEVEKDNIRMDGYPGGHYNGTRWFYNNDDLIKRNADYYMMVNMASNRCDGLESANNFADEYNIYTNDGLTYFQRNGDEYRKVIGAMDLTALPGITAREGQERLKPFTNWRGFTSKHNFAGGATYGGQNAVAGFIFEKVDAMTREKKEVKIINPVAFGVKAYKSYFMLGDYMIALGAGVTNLE
;
A
#
# COMPACT_ATOMS: atom_id res chain seq x y z
N GLU A 1 8.92 -25.22 -9.96
CA GLU A 1 7.58 -24.63 -9.86
C GLU A 1 6.59 -25.73 -9.52
N ARG A 2 5.94 -25.64 -8.36
CA ARG A 2 4.93 -26.61 -7.95
C ARG A 2 3.56 -25.96 -8.10
N TRP A 3 2.86 -26.33 -9.14
CA TRP A 3 1.45 -25.99 -9.27
C TRP A 3 0.63 -26.79 -8.25
N PRO A 4 -0.38 -26.16 -7.64
CA PRO A 4 -1.29 -26.87 -6.76
C PRO A 4 -1.91 -28.09 -7.48
N LYS A 5 -1.99 -29.22 -6.80
CA LYS A 5 -2.62 -30.44 -7.36
C LYS A 5 -4.11 -30.27 -7.70
N SER A 6 -4.70 -29.17 -7.29
CA SER A 6 -6.09 -28.80 -7.55
C SER A 6 -6.34 -28.27 -8.97
N PHE A 7 -5.28 -27.94 -9.72
CA PHE A 7 -5.44 -27.52 -11.11
C PHE A 7 -5.37 -28.69 -12.07
N THR A 8 -6.25 -28.66 -13.05
CA THR A 8 -6.19 -29.57 -14.20
C THR A 8 -5.01 -29.20 -15.10
N GLU A 9 -4.61 -30.14 -15.97
CA GLU A 9 -3.54 -29.88 -16.95
C GLU A 9 -3.88 -28.73 -17.90
N ASP A 10 -5.16 -28.59 -18.27
CA ASP A 10 -5.63 -27.51 -19.13
C ASP A 10 -5.54 -26.15 -18.43
N GLU A 11 -5.98 -26.05 -17.19
CA GLU A 11 -5.85 -24.83 -16.40
C GLU A 11 -4.38 -24.43 -16.19
N VAL A 12 -3.50 -25.39 -15.94
CA VAL A 12 -2.05 -25.12 -15.86
C VAL A 12 -1.51 -24.60 -17.19
N ARG A 13 -1.98 -25.13 -18.31
CA ARG A 13 -1.57 -24.67 -19.65
C ARG A 13 -2.04 -23.24 -19.89
N GLU A 14 -3.30 -22.92 -19.57
CA GLU A 14 -3.85 -21.57 -19.68
C GLU A 14 -3.08 -20.56 -18.82
N LEU A 15 -2.81 -20.90 -17.57
CA LEU A 15 -2.03 -20.04 -16.66
C LEU A 15 -0.62 -19.79 -17.20
N LYS A 16 0.04 -20.81 -17.75
CA LYS A 16 1.36 -20.63 -18.38
C LYS A 16 1.30 -19.75 -19.61
N GLN A 17 0.24 -19.86 -20.40
CA GLN A 17 0.03 -19.02 -21.56
C GLN A 17 -0.18 -17.55 -21.13
N LEU A 18 -1.01 -17.30 -20.14
CA LEU A 18 -1.22 -15.96 -19.58
C LEU A 18 0.09 -15.34 -19.05
N ILE A 19 0.89 -16.12 -18.34
CA ILE A 19 2.21 -15.66 -17.87
C ILE A 19 3.09 -15.25 -19.06
N THR A 20 3.13 -16.10 -20.10
CA THR A 20 3.91 -15.80 -21.30
C THR A 20 3.43 -14.55 -22.04
N GLU A 21 2.12 -14.32 -22.08
CA GLU A 21 1.53 -13.13 -22.69
C GLU A 21 1.88 -11.87 -21.88
N VAL A 22 1.80 -11.93 -20.55
CA VAL A 22 2.21 -10.84 -19.66
C VAL A 22 3.70 -10.53 -19.79
N GLU A 23 4.55 -11.56 -19.87
CA GLU A 23 6.00 -11.40 -20.08
C GLU A 23 6.31 -10.76 -21.43
N LYS A 24 5.65 -11.20 -22.50
CA LYS A 24 5.79 -10.58 -23.83
C LYS A 24 5.34 -9.13 -23.83
N ASP A 25 4.27 -8.82 -23.15
CA ASP A 25 3.76 -7.47 -23.03
C ASP A 25 4.75 -6.59 -22.25
N ASN A 26 5.37 -7.12 -21.21
CA ASN A 26 6.44 -6.45 -20.48
C ASN A 26 7.66 -6.14 -21.35
N ILE A 27 8.07 -7.06 -22.21
CA ILE A 27 9.23 -6.88 -23.10
C ILE A 27 8.94 -5.85 -24.20
N ARG A 28 7.69 -5.74 -24.65
CA ARG A 28 7.27 -4.77 -25.67
C ARG A 28 7.19 -3.34 -25.17
N MET A 29 7.36 -3.16 -23.88
CA MET A 29 7.14 -1.88 -23.24
C MET A 29 8.41 -1.08 -23.09
N ASP A 30 9.07 -0.82 -24.18
CA ASP A 30 10.22 0.07 -24.30
C ASP A 30 9.81 1.55 -24.29
N GLY A 31 8.97 1.88 -23.40
CA GLY A 31 8.59 3.26 -23.19
C GLY A 31 7.08 3.44 -23.00
N TYR A 32 6.77 4.53 -22.41
CA TYR A 32 5.41 4.97 -22.25
C TYR A 32 4.99 5.80 -23.48
N PRO A 33 3.77 5.65 -23.97
CA PRO A 33 2.62 4.93 -23.42
C PRO A 33 2.39 3.54 -24.02
N GLY A 34 3.41 2.84 -24.44
CA GLY A 34 3.30 1.65 -25.30
C GLY A 34 2.76 0.39 -24.65
N GLY A 35 2.55 0.34 -23.36
CA GLY A 35 2.25 -0.92 -22.75
C GLY A 35 1.06 -0.94 -21.81
N HIS A 36 0.40 -2.07 -21.82
CA HIS A 36 -0.83 -2.30 -21.06
C HIS A 36 -0.65 -2.12 -19.54
N TYR A 37 0.54 -2.44 -19.04
CA TYR A 37 0.84 -2.43 -17.60
C TYR A 37 1.75 -1.27 -17.17
N ASN A 38 2.34 -0.54 -18.10
CA ASN A 38 3.22 0.58 -17.78
C ASN A 38 2.44 1.87 -17.49
N GLY A 39 3.09 2.76 -16.78
CA GLY A 39 2.57 4.07 -16.45
C GLY A 39 2.15 4.22 -15.01
N THR A 40 1.53 5.35 -14.74
CA THR A 40 0.98 5.72 -13.44
C THR A 40 -0.51 5.43 -13.38
N ARG A 41 -0.96 4.85 -12.26
CA ARG A 41 -2.38 4.58 -12.01
C ARG A 41 -2.75 4.98 -10.59
N TRP A 42 -3.89 5.65 -10.48
CA TRP A 42 -4.55 5.91 -9.23
C TRP A 42 -5.74 4.97 -9.06
N PHE A 43 -5.68 4.12 -8.04
CA PHE A 43 -6.73 3.17 -7.70
C PHE A 43 -7.58 3.74 -6.56
N TYR A 44 -8.59 4.52 -6.91
CA TYR A 44 -9.39 5.30 -5.97
C TYR A 44 -10.25 4.45 -5.00
N ASN A 45 -10.47 3.19 -5.30
CA ASN A 45 -11.18 2.28 -4.40
C ASN A 45 -10.27 1.67 -3.33
N ASN A 46 -8.97 1.65 -3.58
CA ASN A 46 -7.97 1.04 -2.71
C ASN A 46 -7.06 2.10 -2.06
N ASP A 47 -7.18 3.36 -2.50
CA ASP A 47 -6.29 4.46 -2.12
C ASP A 47 -4.81 4.19 -2.45
N ASP A 48 -4.57 3.52 -3.59
CA ASP A 48 -3.24 3.16 -4.07
C ASP A 48 -2.79 4.02 -5.23
N LEU A 49 -1.57 4.53 -5.15
CA LEU A 49 -0.87 5.11 -6.29
C LEU A 49 0.23 4.16 -6.74
N ILE A 50 0.17 3.75 -7.99
CA ILE A 50 1.12 2.80 -8.57
C ILE A 50 1.77 3.43 -9.81
N LYS A 51 3.07 3.24 -9.92
CA LYS A 51 3.83 3.49 -11.14
C LYS A 51 4.65 2.26 -11.50
N ARG A 52 4.59 1.90 -12.76
CA ARG A 52 5.39 0.81 -13.32
C ARG A 52 5.98 1.22 -14.66
N ASN A 53 7.18 0.78 -14.91
CA ASN A 53 7.83 0.78 -16.22
C ASN A 53 8.66 -0.51 -16.40
N ALA A 54 9.50 -0.58 -17.43
CA ALA A 54 10.34 -1.75 -17.68
C ALA A 54 11.39 -1.99 -16.59
N ASP A 55 11.81 -0.95 -15.88
CA ASP A 55 12.95 -0.97 -14.97
C ASP A 55 12.56 -1.05 -13.50
N TYR A 56 11.34 -0.61 -13.15
CA TYR A 56 10.90 -0.55 -11.76
C TYR A 56 9.38 -0.52 -11.58
N TYR A 57 9.01 -0.83 -10.36
CA TYR A 57 7.66 -0.70 -9.81
C TYR A 57 7.73 0.15 -8.55
N MET A 58 6.85 1.13 -8.45
CA MET A 58 6.63 1.94 -7.25
C MET A 58 5.17 1.87 -6.82
N MET A 59 4.94 1.78 -5.53
CA MET A 59 3.60 1.80 -4.96
C MET A 59 3.58 2.64 -3.70
N VAL A 60 2.50 3.38 -3.53
CA VAL A 60 2.14 4.03 -2.26
C VAL A 60 0.76 3.57 -1.87
N ASN A 61 0.67 2.96 -0.69
CA ASN A 61 -0.60 2.58 -0.09
C ASN A 61 -1.02 3.62 0.94
N MET A 62 -2.17 4.21 0.74
CA MET A 62 -2.72 5.29 1.55
C MET A 62 -4.00 4.84 2.26
N ALA A 63 -4.57 5.70 3.07
CA ALA A 63 -5.81 5.44 3.78
C ALA A 63 -6.81 6.59 3.67
N SER A 64 -8.07 6.21 3.56
CA SER A 64 -9.20 7.10 3.80
C SER A 64 -10.27 6.36 4.61
N ASN A 65 -11.32 7.05 5.01
CA ASN A 65 -12.43 6.36 5.67
C ASN A 65 -13.30 5.52 4.71
N ARG A 66 -12.96 5.47 3.43
CA ARG A 66 -13.61 4.61 2.42
C ARG A 66 -12.97 3.23 2.35
N CYS A 67 -11.69 3.13 2.71
CA CYS A 67 -10.88 1.94 2.53
C CYS A 67 -10.38 1.42 3.88
N ASP A 68 -10.53 0.13 4.12
CA ASP A 68 -9.98 -0.51 5.30
C ASP A 68 -8.48 -0.75 5.13
N GLY A 69 -7.73 -0.67 6.21
CA GLY A 69 -6.28 -0.71 6.15
C GLY A 69 -5.68 -2.07 5.95
N LEU A 70 -6.43 -3.11 6.22
CA LEU A 70 -5.99 -4.48 6.02
C LEU A 70 -7.20 -5.43 5.98
N GLU A 71 -6.95 -6.61 5.48
CA GLU A 71 -7.77 -7.78 5.71
C GLU A 71 -6.90 -8.86 6.33
N SER A 72 -7.29 -9.35 7.49
CA SER A 72 -6.52 -10.35 8.22
C SER A 72 -7.38 -11.55 8.56
N ALA A 73 -6.77 -12.73 8.52
CA ALA A 73 -7.44 -13.96 8.93
C ALA A 73 -7.68 -13.94 10.46
N ASN A 74 -8.91 -14.25 10.86
CA ASN A 74 -9.24 -14.42 12.28
C ASN A 74 -8.25 -15.37 12.95
N ASN A 75 -7.78 -14.98 14.13
CA ASN A 75 -6.85 -15.72 15.00
C ASN A 75 -5.37 -15.69 14.60
N PHE A 76 -4.96 -14.97 13.57
CA PHE A 76 -3.56 -14.65 13.36
C PHE A 76 -3.30 -13.23 13.81
N ALA A 77 -2.21 -13.05 14.54
CA ALA A 77 -1.80 -11.76 15.00
C ALA A 77 -1.56 -10.83 13.81
N ASP A 78 -2.26 -9.72 13.80
CA ASP A 78 -2.16 -8.67 12.78
C ASP A 78 -0.91 -7.82 12.98
N GLU A 79 0.04 -8.34 13.71
CA GLU A 79 1.30 -7.73 14.09
C GLU A 79 2.07 -7.21 12.89
N TYR A 80 1.86 -7.84 11.73
CA TYR A 80 2.65 -7.59 10.53
C TYR A 80 1.99 -6.60 9.55
N ASN A 81 0.70 -6.31 9.69
CA ASN A 81 -0.05 -5.53 8.70
C ASN A 81 -0.54 -4.17 9.22
N ILE A 82 -0.31 -3.87 10.47
CA ILE A 82 -0.93 -2.73 11.17
C ILE A 82 -0.60 -1.36 10.55
N TYR A 83 0.48 -1.26 9.80
CA TYR A 83 0.97 0.00 9.20
C TYR A 83 0.92 0.03 7.68
N THR A 84 0.36 -0.97 7.04
CA THR A 84 0.44 -1.13 5.59
C THR A 84 -0.28 -0.05 4.79
N ASN A 85 -1.23 0.64 5.38
CA ASN A 85 -1.98 1.74 4.75
C ASN A 85 -1.60 3.14 5.29
N ASP A 86 -0.50 3.28 5.96
CA ASP A 86 -0.05 4.54 6.56
C ASP A 86 0.85 5.36 5.63
N GLY A 87 0.75 5.15 4.34
CA GLY A 87 1.62 5.70 3.32
C GLY A 87 2.83 4.81 3.05
N LEU A 88 2.66 3.51 3.27
CA LEU A 88 3.69 2.53 2.93
C LEU A 88 4.09 2.69 1.47
N THR A 89 5.40 2.79 1.25
CA THR A 89 5.99 3.00 -0.05
C THR A 89 6.88 1.83 -0.41
N TYR A 90 6.58 1.19 -1.52
CA TYR A 90 7.43 0.16 -2.10
C TYR A 90 8.11 0.66 -3.36
N PHE A 91 9.38 0.31 -3.48
CA PHE A 91 10.17 0.47 -4.68
C PHE A 91 10.84 -0.86 -5.02
N GLN A 92 10.58 -1.37 -6.21
CA GLN A 92 11.08 -2.66 -6.65
C GLN A 92 11.61 -2.57 -8.08
N ARG A 93 12.71 -3.23 -8.34
CA ARG A 93 13.27 -3.38 -9.70
C ARG A 93 12.93 -4.73 -10.30
N ASN A 94 13.01 -5.79 -9.52
CA ASN A 94 12.75 -7.16 -9.99
C ASN A 94 11.70 -7.92 -9.16
N GLY A 95 11.18 -7.30 -8.08
CA GLY A 95 10.17 -7.87 -7.21
C GLY A 95 10.70 -8.72 -6.06
N ASP A 96 12.00 -8.93 -5.97
CA ASP A 96 12.64 -9.75 -4.92
C ASP A 96 13.20 -8.93 -3.75
N GLU A 97 13.18 -7.60 -3.85
CA GLU A 97 13.86 -6.70 -2.92
C GLU A 97 13.44 -6.89 -1.47
N TYR A 98 12.14 -7.07 -1.23
CA TYR A 98 11.61 -7.23 0.13
C TYR A 98 11.46 -8.68 0.55
N ARG A 99 11.35 -9.61 -0.38
CA ARG A 99 11.05 -11.02 -0.14
C ARG A 99 12.03 -11.69 0.82
N LYS A 100 13.31 -11.36 0.71
CA LYS A 100 14.36 -11.98 1.53
C LYS A 100 14.61 -11.25 2.84
N VAL A 101 14.12 -10.04 2.98
CA VAL A 101 14.41 -9.18 4.14
C VAL A 101 13.22 -8.94 5.04
N ILE A 102 12.01 -9.27 4.60
CA ILE A 102 10.77 -8.96 5.34
C ILE A 102 10.78 -9.54 6.76
N GLY A 103 11.38 -10.70 6.96
CA GLY A 103 11.49 -11.31 8.30
C GLY A 103 12.50 -10.62 9.23
N ALA A 104 13.32 -9.70 8.70
CA ALA A 104 14.29 -8.93 9.46
C ALA A 104 13.95 -7.43 9.49
N MET A 105 12.87 -7.02 8.83
CA MET A 105 12.43 -5.61 8.83
C MET A 105 11.76 -5.27 10.15
N ASP A 106 11.98 -4.05 10.61
CA ASP A 106 11.16 -3.45 11.66
C ASP A 106 9.81 -3.07 11.05
N LEU A 107 8.78 -3.84 11.36
CA LEU A 107 7.44 -3.65 10.81
C LEU A 107 6.72 -2.42 11.39
N THR A 108 7.28 -1.81 12.43
CA THR A 108 6.80 -0.54 12.99
C THR A 108 7.45 0.68 12.35
N ALA A 109 8.46 0.47 11.52
CA ALA A 109 9.23 1.50 10.82
C ALA A 109 9.37 1.21 9.32
N LEU A 110 8.29 0.74 8.69
CA LEU A 110 8.26 0.45 7.26
C LEU A 110 8.51 1.70 6.41
N PRO A 111 9.04 1.56 5.19
CA PRO A 111 9.29 2.71 4.33
C PRO A 111 8.06 3.56 4.08
N GLY A 112 8.17 4.86 4.29
CA GLY A 112 7.13 5.84 3.97
C GLY A 112 6.03 6.01 5.02
N ILE A 113 5.92 5.16 6.02
CA ILE A 113 4.91 5.31 7.07
C ILE A 113 5.21 6.49 8.00
N THR A 114 4.19 6.91 8.75
CA THR A 114 4.34 7.84 9.86
C THR A 114 4.04 7.09 11.14
N ALA A 115 5.06 6.89 11.97
CA ALA A 115 4.97 6.12 13.19
C ALA A 115 5.43 6.92 14.41
N ARG A 116 4.89 6.59 15.58
CA ARG A 116 5.39 7.13 16.85
C ARG A 116 6.60 6.33 17.32
N GLU A 117 7.52 6.98 17.97
CA GLU A 117 8.62 6.30 18.66
C GLU A 117 8.09 5.32 19.72
N GLY A 118 8.66 4.14 19.78
CA GLY A 118 8.28 3.10 20.75
C GLY A 118 7.04 2.29 20.34
N GLN A 119 6.61 2.38 19.10
CA GLN A 119 5.47 1.60 18.60
C GLN A 119 5.72 0.08 18.61
N GLU A 120 6.95 -0.35 18.59
CA GLU A 120 7.36 -1.76 18.77
C GLU A 120 6.85 -2.38 20.08
N ARG A 121 6.47 -1.55 21.06
CA ARG A 121 5.91 -1.98 22.35
C ARG A 121 4.40 -2.10 22.33
N LEU A 122 3.76 -1.70 21.24
CA LEU A 122 2.31 -1.77 21.13
C LEU A 122 1.88 -3.22 20.97
N LYS A 123 0.89 -3.59 21.73
CA LYS A 123 0.18 -4.83 21.44
C LYS A 123 -0.56 -4.68 20.11
N PRO A 124 -0.46 -5.66 19.23
CA PRO A 124 -1.20 -5.64 17.98
C PRO A 124 -2.69 -5.52 18.25
N PHE A 125 -3.34 -4.76 17.41
CA PHE A 125 -4.78 -4.67 17.42
C PHE A 125 -5.36 -5.81 16.59
N THR A 126 -6.24 -6.61 17.18
CA THR A 126 -6.79 -7.82 16.57
C THR A 126 -8.14 -7.58 15.89
N ASN A 127 -8.24 -6.56 15.08
CA ASN A 127 -9.41 -6.34 14.23
C ASN A 127 -9.09 -6.78 12.81
N TRP A 128 -9.89 -7.67 12.25
CA TRP A 128 -9.66 -8.19 10.89
C TRP A 128 -9.70 -7.11 9.80
N ARG A 129 -10.35 -5.96 10.04
CA ARG A 129 -10.38 -4.81 9.13
C ARG A 129 -9.25 -3.81 9.41
N GLY A 130 -8.57 -3.95 10.53
CA GLY A 130 -7.46 -3.09 10.93
C GLY A 130 -7.84 -1.65 11.19
N PHE A 131 -6.99 -0.74 10.73
CA PHE A 131 -7.15 0.69 10.89
C PHE A 131 -7.49 1.34 9.56
N THR A 132 -8.05 2.54 9.66
CA THR A 132 -8.34 3.41 8.51
C THR A 132 -8.03 4.86 8.88
N SER A 133 -8.22 5.80 7.98
CA SER A 133 -8.16 7.22 8.32
C SER A 133 -9.53 7.71 8.82
N LYS A 134 -9.52 8.66 9.75
CA LYS A 134 -10.70 9.43 10.14
C LYS A 134 -11.26 10.28 8.99
N HIS A 135 -10.39 10.63 8.03
CA HIS A 135 -10.71 11.53 6.94
C HIS A 135 -11.11 10.78 5.67
N ASN A 136 -12.03 11.38 4.91
CA ASN A 136 -12.42 10.85 3.61
C ASN A 136 -11.42 11.20 2.50
N PHE A 137 -10.48 12.08 2.77
CA PHE A 137 -9.53 12.51 1.76
C PHE A 137 -8.35 11.53 1.66
N ALA A 138 -8.37 10.76 0.58
CA ALA A 138 -7.23 10.24 -0.13
C ALA A 138 -7.54 10.43 -1.61
N GLY A 139 -6.65 11.06 -2.35
CA GLY A 139 -6.90 11.42 -3.72
C GLY A 139 -5.63 11.46 -4.55
N GLY A 140 -5.80 11.26 -5.85
CA GLY A 140 -4.71 11.29 -6.79
C GLY A 140 -5.14 11.67 -8.19
N ALA A 141 -4.16 12.05 -8.98
CA ALA A 141 -4.32 12.33 -10.40
C ALA A 141 -3.08 11.86 -11.16
N THR A 142 -3.30 11.45 -12.40
CA THR A 142 -2.22 11.05 -13.31
C THR A 142 -2.21 11.95 -14.53
N TYR A 143 -1.02 12.19 -15.09
CA TYR A 143 -0.85 13.01 -16.28
C TYR A 143 0.20 12.41 -17.21
N GLY A 144 -0.15 12.33 -18.49
CA GLY A 144 0.74 11.83 -19.55
C GLY A 144 1.26 10.41 -19.31
N GLY A 145 0.63 9.70 -18.36
CA GLY A 145 0.93 8.33 -17.99
C GLY A 145 2.28 8.11 -17.29
N GLN A 146 3.12 9.14 -17.20
CA GLN A 146 4.42 9.09 -16.52
C GLN A 146 4.41 9.82 -15.19
N ASN A 147 3.51 10.78 -15.05
CA ASN A 147 3.45 11.64 -13.90
C ASN A 147 2.20 11.38 -13.09
N ALA A 148 2.32 11.52 -11.79
CA ALA A 148 1.19 11.42 -10.88
C ALA A 148 1.43 12.27 -9.63
N VAL A 149 0.33 12.67 -9.01
CA VAL A 149 0.29 13.23 -7.68
C VAL A 149 -0.77 12.51 -6.89
N ALA A 150 -0.48 12.22 -5.63
CA ALA A 150 -1.48 11.76 -4.69
C ALA A 150 -1.20 12.28 -3.28
N GLY A 151 -2.21 12.22 -2.44
CA GLY A 151 -2.06 12.60 -1.04
C GLY A 151 -3.23 12.15 -0.20
N PHE A 152 -3.01 12.10 1.10
CA PHE A 152 -4.03 11.78 2.06
C PHE A 152 -3.79 12.46 3.41
N ILE A 153 -4.82 12.48 4.24
CA ILE A 153 -4.73 12.95 5.62
C ILE A 153 -4.61 11.72 6.51
N PHE A 154 -3.43 11.57 7.10
CA PHE A 154 -3.17 10.52 8.08
C PHE A 154 -3.71 10.94 9.45
N GLU A 155 -4.70 10.22 9.94
CA GLU A 155 -5.20 10.27 11.32
C GLU A 155 -5.87 8.92 11.58
N LYS A 156 -5.15 8.01 12.19
CA LYS A 156 -5.52 6.61 12.32
C LYS A 156 -6.69 6.41 13.28
N VAL A 157 -7.66 5.63 12.85
CA VAL A 157 -8.80 5.19 13.67
C VAL A 157 -9.11 3.72 13.40
N ASP A 158 -9.84 3.10 14.32
CA ASP A 158 -10.31 1.73 14.15
C ASP A 158 -11.36 1.64 13.03
N ALA A 159 -11.13 0.76 12.06
CA ALA A 159 -12.02 0.55 10.93
C ALA A 159 -13.41 0.03 11.35
N MET A 160 -13.51 -0.77 12.40
CA MET A 160 -14.79 -1.31 12.90
C MET A 160 -15.69 -0.24 13.53
N THR A 161 -15.11 0.77 14.15
CA THR A 161 -15.89 1.83 14.81
C THR A 161 -16.42 2.87 13.83
N ARG A 162 -15.85 2.94 12.63
CA ARG A 162 -16.31 3.83 11.56
C ARG A 162 -17.81 3.67 11.26
N GLU A 163 -18.28 2.43 11.17
CA GLU A 163 -19.66 2.12 10.84
C GLU A 163 -20.64 2.59 11.93
N LYS A 164 -20.18 2.56 13.17
CA LYS A 164 -20.98 2.99 14.33
C LYS A 164 -20.91 4.48 14.61
N LYS A 165 -20.15 5.23 13.79
CA LYS A 165 -19.86 6.66 14.01
C LYS A 165 -19.19 6.96 15.36
N GLU A 166 -18.72 5.96 16.04
CA GLU A 166 -17.99 6.08 17.30
C GLU A 166 -16.51 5.89 17.03
N VAL A 167 -15.69 6.85 17.37
CA VAL A 167 -14.24 6.70 17.37
C VAL A 167 -13.83 6.08 18.68
N LYS A 168 -13.47 4.82 18.66
CA LYS A 168 -12.97 4.12 19.84
C LYS A 168 -11.45 4.05 19.78
N ILE A 169 -10.80 4.71 20.70
CA ILE A 169 -9.36 4.61 20.88
C ILE A 169 -9.09 3.30 21.65
N ILE A 170 -8.58 2.31 20.92
CA ILE A 170 -8.25 1.01 21.51
C ILE A 170 -6.80 0.94 21.93
N ASN A 171 -5.96 1.63 21.19
CA ASN A 171 -4.54 1.75 21.51
C ASN A 171 -4.11 3.21 21.38
N PRO A 172 -4.03 3.96 22.49
CA PRO A 172 -3.73 5.39 22.45
C PRO A 172 -2.36 5.71 21.86
N VAL A 173 -1.43 4.76 21.87
CA VAL A 173 -0.09 4.98 21.27
C VAL A 173 -0.12 4.88 19.74
N ALA A 174 -1.05 4.14 19.16
CA ALA A 174 -1.24 4.08 17.71
C ALA A 174 -2.07 5.25 17.16
N PHE A 175 -2.82 5.92 18.02
CA PHE A 175 -3.71 7.04 17.69
C PHE A 175 -3.14 8.36 18.22
N GLY A 176 -3.82 9.46 17.98
CA GLY A 176 -3.41 10.77 18.46
C GLY A 176 -2.34 11.43 17.60
N VAL A 177 -2.05 10.92 16.43
CA VAL A 177 -1.13 11.53 15.46
C VAL A 177 -1.86 11.88 14.19
N LYS A 178 -1.66 13.11 13.71
CA LYS A 178 -2.15 13.58 12.43
C LYS A 178 -0.99 14.05 11.56
N ALA A 179 -1.08 13.79 10.27
CA ALA A 179 -0.13 14.31 9.28
C ALA A 179 -0.81 14.50 7.92
N TYR A 180 -0.26 15.39 7.11
CA TYR A 180 -0.61 15.52 5.69
C TYR A 180 0.51 14.91 4.87
N LYS A 181 0.19 13.95 4.02
CA LYS A 181 1.17 13.25 3.20
C LYS A 181 0.86 13.45 1.73
N SER A 182 1.90 13.73 0.96
CA SER A 182 1.79 13.97 -0.48
C SER A 182 2.90 13.24 -1.22
N TYR A 183 2.57 12.76 -2.40
CA TYR A 183 3.46 11.98 -3.23
C TYR A 183 3.41 12.49 -4.66
N PHE A 184 4.58 12.64 -5.27
CA PHE A 184 4.72 13.07 -6.64
C PHE A 184 5.58 12.04 -7.38
N MET A 185 5.07 11.53 -8.47
CA MET A 185 5.81 10.69 -9.39
C MET A 185 6.05 11.50 -10.66
N LEU A 186 7.29 11.90 -10.89
CA LEU A 186 7.69 12.81 -11.94
C LEU A 186 8.81 12.16 -12.78
N GLY A 187 8.46 11.64 -13.97
CA GLY A 187 9.41 10.84 -14.73
C GLY A 187 9.93 9.68 -13.87
N ASP A 188 11.23 9.57 -13.69
CA ASP A 188 11.86 8.51 -12.90
C ASP A 188 12.06 8.86 -11.42
N TYR A 189 11.47 9.96 -10.98
CA TYR A 189 11.58 10.40 -9.59
C TYR A 189 10.29 10.17 -8.83
N MET A 190 10.45 9.82 -7.56
CA MET A 190 9.39 9.86 -6.58
C MET A 190 9.78 10.81 -5.45
N ILE A 191 8.88 11.73 -5.13
CA ILE A 191 9.04 12.67 -4.02
C ILE A 191 7.90 12.39 -3.03
N ALA A 192 8.24 12.09 -1.80
CA ALA A 192 7.30 11.92 -0.70
C ALA A 192 7.50 13.08 0.30
N LEU A 193 6.42 13.75 0.63
CA LEU A 193 6.42 14.88 1.56
C LEU A 193 5.46 14.61 2.71
N GLY A 194 5.89 15.00 3.90
CA GLY A 194 5.06 15.02 5.09
C GLY A 194 5.01 16.43 5.68
N ALA A 195 3.85 16.85 6.10
CA ALA A 195 3.65 18.17 6.73
C ALA A 195 2.66 18.08 7.89
N GLY A 196 2.71 19.04 8.81
CA GLY A 196 1.76 19.16 9.90
C GLY A 196 1.68 17.93 10.79
N VAL A 197 2.82 17.25 10.99
CA VAL A 197 2.88 16.13 11.94
C VAL A 197 2.60 16.67 13.33
N THR A 198 1.47 16.27 13.88
CA THR A 198 0.95 16.84 15.12
C THR A 198 0.57 15.73 16.08
N ASN A 199 0.99 15.85 17.32
CA ASN A 199 0.44 15.07 18.41
C ASN A 199 -0.88 15.70 18.84
N LEU A 200 -1.94 14.93 18.88
CA LEU A 200 -3.31 15.37 19.22
C LEU A 200 -3.65 15.11 20.69
N GLU A 201 -2.75 14.53 21.47
CA GLU A 201 -2.87 14.27 22.90
C GLU A 201 -2.34 15.45 23.74
#